data_5d80731bd12e428257a68c3a30e98b66
#
_entry.id   5d80731bd12e428257a68c3a30e98b66
#
_cell.length_a   1.000
_cell.length_b   1.000
_cell.length_c   1.000
_cell.angle_alpha   90.00
_cell.angle_beta   90.00
_cell.angle_gamma   90.00
#
_symmetry.space_group_name_H-M   'P 1'
#
loop_
_entity.id
_entity.type
_entity.pdbx_description
1 polymer ?
#
loop_
_entity_poly.entity_id
_entity_poly.type
_entity_poly.pdbx_seq_one_letter_code
_entity_poly.pdbx_strand_id
1 'polypeptide(L)'
;YSIHGADAAISVPLGENTIRAKAFYGHSNGQIPLADEQWEIAGSPMIGGYLEYQMDAWQLRASYANIKFKNDLPISAVMRKLIGRGMTGAEAAFLSARNTRTHYYSLGIVYDQGPWQAQLMLNHIEQGSNALESSDGGYLLAGYRVDQVTPYLGYSWVLSRQHGKHLNALAAYVMEDSHSEQQTTFLGMRWDVAKSIALKAQWDLV
;
A
#
# COMPACT_ATOMS: atom_id res chain seq x y z
N TYR A 1 -3.09 10.00 7.70
CA TYR A 1 -4.49 9.56 7.51
C TYR A 1 -5.07 9.17 8.85
N SER A 2 -6.32 9.55 9.10
CA SER A 2 -7.09 9.07 10.24
C SER A 2 -8.36 8.37 9.75
N ILE A 3 -8.82 7.41 10.52
CA ILE A 3 -10.07 6.69 10.28
C ILE A 3 -10.96 6.95 11.49
N HIS A 4 -12.18 7.43 11.25
CA HIS A 4 -13.22 7.53 12.25
C HIS A 4 -14.11 6.30 12.14
N GLY A 5 -14.05 5.42 13.12
CA GLY A 5 -14.78 4.15 13.04
C GLY A 5 -14.62 3.31 14.29
N ALA A 6 -14.85 2.03 14.12
CA ALA A 6 -14.68 1.02 15.15
C ALA A 6 -13.82 -0.14 14.63
N ASP A 7 -13.11 -0.77 15.51
CA ASP A 7 -12.41 -2.02 15.24
C ASP A 7 -12.66 -3.06 16.34
N ALA A 8 -12.49 -4.33 15.98
CA ALA A 8 -12.50 -5.45 16.90
C ALA A 8 -11.31 -6.34 16.61
N ALA A 9 -10.67 -6.80 17.67
CA ALA A 9 -9.55 -7.71 17.58
C ALA A 9 -9.74 -8.88 18.55
N ILE A 10 -9.31 -10.06 18.12
CA ILE A 10 -9.27 -11.28 18.93
C ILE A 10 -7.90 -11.93 18.83
N SER A 11 -7.45 -12.51 19.93
CA SER A 11 -6.23 -13.32 19.97
C SER A 11 -6.56 -14.65 20.65
N VAL A 12 -6.30 -15.74 19.95
CA VAL A 12 -6.60 -17.09 20.39
C VAL A 12 -5.30 -17.90 20.48
N PRO A 13 -4.89 -18.33 21.68
CA PRO A 13 -3.75 -19.23 21.82
C PRO A 13 -4.13 -20.64 21.33
N LEU A 14 -3.23 -21.28 20.59
CA LEU A 14 -3.36 -22.67 20.09
C LEU A 14 -2.11 -23.44 20.50
N GLY A 15 -2.05 -23.89 21.73
CA GLY A 15 -0.84 -24.46 22.32
C GLY A 15 0.26 -23.39 22.40
N GLU A 16 1.40 -23.65 21.76
CA GLU A 16 2.52 -22.71 21.68
C GLU A 16 2.34 -21.62 20.58
N ASN A 17 1.32 -21.76 19.75
CA ASN A 17 1.03 -20.87 18.65
C ASN A 17 -0.06 -19.85 19.01
N THR A 18 -0.22 -18.82 18.22
CA THR A 18 -1.26 -17.81 18.41
C THR A 18 -1.87 -17.41 17.08
N ILE A 19 -3.20 -17.38 17.02
CA ILE A 19 -3.95 -16.73 15.94
C ILE A 19 -4.45 -15.38 16.44
N ARG A 20 -4.21 -14.34 15.63
CA ARG A 20 -4.79 -13.02 15.84
C ARG A 20 -5.60 -12.61 14.63
N ALA A 21 -6.78 -12.08 14.88
CA ALA A 21 -7.60 -11.50 13.83
C ALA A 21 -8.06 -10.11 14.24
N LYS A 22 -8.12 -9.20 13.26
CA LYS A 22 -8.67 -7.85 13.45
C LYS A 22 -9.56 -7.52 12.27
N ALA A 23 -10.70 -6.89 12.53
CA ALA A 23 -11.54 -6.28 11.53
C ALA A 23 -11.83 -4.82 11.94
N PHE A 24 -11.99 -3.95 10.95
CA PHE A 24 -12.37 -2.56 11.17
C PHE A 24 -13.37 -2.09 10.12
N TYR A 25 -14.18 -1.12 10.51
CA TYR A 25 -15.04 -0.35 9.62
C TYR A 25 -15.02 1.11 10.05
N GLY A 26 -14.99 2.02 9.08
CA GLY A 26 -15.00 3.45 9.38
C GLY A 26 -15.06 4.30 8.13
N HIS A 27 -14.78 5.58 8.30
CA HIS A 27 -14.68 6.56 7.24
C HIS A 27 -13.29 7.19 7.27
N SER A 28 -12.68 7.32 6.12
CA SER A 28 -11.43 8.05 5.97
C SER A 28 -11.63 9.53 6.30
N ASN A 29 -10.63 10.12 6.92
CA ASN A 29 -10.54 11.57 7.13
C ASN A 29 -9.12 12.00 6.76
N GLY A 30 -8.93 12.47 5.54
CA GLY A 30 -7.61 12.85 5.07
C GLY A 30 -7.61 13.28 3.61
N GLN A 31 -6.43 13.73 3.19
CA GLN A 31 -6.14 14.18 1.85
C GLN A 31 -4.94 13.38 1.31
N ILE A 32 -4.96 13.06 0.03
CA ILE A 32 -3.87 12.42 -0.69
C ILE A 32 -3.22 13.48 -1.59
N PRO A 33 -1.92 13.76 -1.47
CA PRO A 33 -1.21 14.58 -2.44
C PRO A 33 -1.29 13.93 -3.83
N LEU A 34 -1.67 14.70 -4.84
CA LEU A 34 -1.75 14.27 -6.23
C LEU A 34 -1.20 15.40 -7.10
N ALA A 35 0.05 15.27 -7.55
CA ALA A 35 0.78 16.35 -8.19
C ALA A 35 0.75 17.66 -7.33
N ASP A 36 0.26 18.74 -7.88
CA ASP A 36 0.16 20.05 -7.20
C ASP A 36 -1.15 20.23 -6.40
N GLU A 37 -2.02 19.23 -6.39
CA GLU A 37 -3.34 19.31 -5.76
C GLU A 37 -3.47 18.31 -4.61
N GLN A 38 -4.54 18.47 -3.80
CA GLN A 38 -4.87 17.57 -2.71
C GLN A 38 -6.18 16.84 -3.05
N TRP A 39 -6.13 15.52 -3.11
CA TRP A 39 -7.32 14.71 -3.25
C TRP A 39 -7.99 14.49 -1.90
N GLU A 40 -9.15 15.09 -1.71
CA GLU A 40 -9.96 14.95 -0.53
C GLU A 40 -10.65 13.58 -0.53
N ILE A 41 -10.27 12.70 0.41
CA ILE A 41 -10.88 11.37 0.57
C ILE A 41 -11.77 11.27 1.80
N ALA A 42 -11.98 12.39 2.51
CA ALA A 42 -12.80 12.42 3.73
C ALA A 42 -14.23 11.94 3.49
N GLY A 43 -14.75 11.20 4.45
CA GLY A 43 -16.07 10.58 4.41
C GLY A 43 -16.18 9.35 3.51
N SER A 44 -15.07 8.88 2.91
CA SER A 44 -15.02 7.64 2.14
C SER A 44 -15.09 6.43 3.08
N PRO A 45 -16.10 5.55 2.96
CA PRO A 45 -16.21 4.38 3.81
C PRO A 45 -15.08 3.39 3.52
N MET A 46 -14.54 2.82 4.58
CA MET A 46 -13.47 1.83 4.58
C MET A 46 -13.86 0.62 5.42
N ILE A 47 -13.49 -0.55 4.93
CA ILE A 47 -13.58 -1.82 5.67
C ILE A 47 -12.29 -2.60 5.44
N GLY A 48 -11.85 -3.33 6.44
CA GLY A 48 -10.68 -4.18 6.29
C GLY A 48 -10.39 -4.99 7.53
N GLY A 49 -9.28 -5.71 7.46
CA GLY A 49 -8.80 -6.52 8.57
C GLY A 49 -7.60 -7.35 8.20
N TYR A 50 -7.15 -8.14 9.15
CA TYR A 50 -6.09 -9.10 8.95
C TYR A 50 -6.31 -10.38 9.75
N LEU A 51 -5.70 -11.45 9.27
CA LEU A 51 -5.48 -12.69 9.99
C LEU A 51 -3.98 -12.90 10.11
N GLU A 52 -3.51 -13.18 11.32
CA GLU A 52 -2.12 -13.44 11.65
C GLU A 52 -2.00 -14.76 12.38
N TYR A 53 -1.04 -15.56 11.96
CA TYR A 53 -0.67 -16.80 12.62
C TYR A 53 0.80 -16.74 13.03
N GLN A 54 1.04 -16.87 14.32
CA GLN A 54 2.38 -16.91 14.90
C GLN A 54 2.67 -18.31 15.42
N MET A 55 3.74 -18.91 14.91
CA MET A 55 4.22 -20.21 15.35
C MET A 55 5.74 -20.13 15.49
N ASP A 56 6.24 -20.35 16.73
CA ASP A 56 7.66 -20.30 17.08
C ASP A 56 8.37 -19.09 16.41
N ALA A 57 9.29 -19.37 15.50
CA ALA A 57 10.08 -18.38 14.77
C ALA A 57 9.34 -17.65 13.64
N TRP A 58 8.16 -18.11 13.25
CA TRP A 58 7.45 -17.66 12.06
C TRP A 58 6.21 -16.85 12.42
N GLN A 59 5.99 -15.79 11.67
CA GLN A 59 4.75 -15.03 11.65
C GLN A 59 4.23 -14.92 10.21
N LEU A 60 3.01 -15.39 10.00
CA LEU A 60 2.30 -15.28 8.71
C LEU A 60 1.15 -14.30 8.89
N ARG A 61 0.97 -13.37 7.95
CA ARG A 61 -0.11 -12.39 8.02
C ARG A 61 -0.72 -12.18 6.64
N ALA A 62 -2.04 -12.32 6.56
CA ALA A 62 -2.84 -11.92 5.41
C ALA A 62 -3.73 -10.76 5.79
N SER A 63 -3.79 -9.74 4.93
CA SER A 63 -4.56 -8.52 5.17
C SER A 63 -5.39 -8.16 3.96
N TYR A 64 -6.53 -7.57 4.21
CA TYR A 64 -7.41 -6.99 3.19
C TYR A 64 -7.96 -5.66 3.68
N ALA A 65 -8.04 -4.70 2.78
CA ALA A 65 -8.76 -3.45 3.01
C ALA A 65 -9.46 -3.00 1.73
N ASN A 66 -10.55 -2.27 1.89
CA ASN A 66 -11.31 -1.68 0.80
C ASN A 66 -11.74 -0.27 1.19
N ILE A 67 -11.59 0.66 0.25
CA ILE A 67 -12.13 2.01 0.34
C ILE A 67 -13.06 2.27 -0.84
N LYS A 68 -14.21 2.91 -0.59
CA LYS A 68 -15.08 3.43 -1.64
C LYS A 68 -14.97 4.95 -1.66
N PHE A 69 -14.41 5.51 -2.71
CA PHE A 69 -14.22 6.96 -2.79
C PHE A 69 -15.55 7.70 -2.90
N LYS A 70 -15.74 8.66 -2.02
CA LYS A 70 -16.91 9.56 -2.04
C LYS A 70 -16.69 10.75 -2.99
N ASN A 71 -15.47 11.24 -3.05
CA ASN A 71 -15.07 12.41 -3.83
C ASN A 71 -14.29 11.98 -5.09
N ASP A 72 -14.36 12.81 -6.10
CA ASP A 72 -13.61 12.59 -7.33
C ASP A 72 -12.15 13.07 -7.21
N LEU A 73 -11.32 12.66 -8.17
CA LEU A 73 -9.96 13.17 -8.31
C LEU A 73 -9.97 14.69 -8.56
N PRO A 74 -9.01 15.44 -8.02
CA PRO A 74 -8.91 16.89 -8.22
C PRO A 74 -8.32 17.26 -9.60
N ILE A 75 -8.73 16.57 -10.66
CA ILE A 75 -8.27 16.74 -12.05
C ILE A 75 -9.20 17.59 -12.90
N SER A 76 -10.11 18.35 -12.28
CA SER A 76 -11.14 19.13 -12.98
C SER A 76 -10.54 20.16 -13.98
N ALA A 77 -9.40 20.75 -13.67
CA ALA A 77 -8.72 21.67 -14.57
C ALA A 77 -8.12 20.96 -15.79
N VAL A 78 -7.50 19.80 -15.58
CA VAL A 78 -6.99 18.93 -16.64
C VAL A 78 -8.15 18.44 -17.51
N MET A 79 -9.22 17.97 -16.90
CA MET A 79 -10.40 17.46 -17.60
C MET A 79 -11.06 18.54 -18.50
N ARG A 80 -11.17 19.79 -18.03
CA ARG A 80 -11.67 20.91 -18.85
C ARG A 80 -10.80 21.17 -20.08
N LYS A 81 -9.47 21.11 -19.92
CA LYS A 81 -8.53 21.26 -21.06
C LYS A 81 -8.69 20.10 -22.05
N LEU A 82 -8.87 18.87 -21.59
CA LEU A 82 -9.03 17.69 -22.42
C LEU A 82 -10.37 17.71 -23.19
N ILE A 83 -11.45 18.11 -22.52
CA ILE A 83 -12.77 18.32 -23.18
C ILE A 83 -12.65 19.42 -24.26
N GLY A 84 -11.95 20.52 -23.97
CA GLY A 84 -11.67 21.56 -24.95
C GLY A 84 -10.83 21.11 -26.16
N ARG A 85 -10.13 19.96 -26.02
CA ARG A 85 -9.35 19.29 -27.09
C ARG A 85 -10.07 18.13 -27.76
N GLY A 86 -11.36 17.93 -27.46
CA GLY A 86 -12.22 16.94 -28.11
C GLY A 86 -12.53 15.68 -27.28
N MET A 87 -12.11 15.61 -25.99
CA MET A 87 -12.57 14.54 -25.10
C MET A 87 -14.08 14.67 -24.87
N THR A 88 -14.80 13.58 -24.99
CA THR A 88 -16.24 13.53 -24.75
C THR A 88 -16.56 13.49 -23.25
N GLY A 89 -17.78 13.88 -22.87
CA GLY A 89 -18.24 13.77 -21.49
C GLY A 89 -18.27 12.32 -20.97
N ALA A 90 -18.49 11.34 -21.86
CA ALA A 90 -18.45 9.92 -21.51
C ALA A 90 -17.03 9.46 -21.17
N GLU A 91 -16.03 9.89 -21.93
CA GLU A 91 -14.61 9.60 -21.65
C GLU A 91 -14.15 10.27 -20.36
N ALA A 92 -14.62 11.50 -20.08
CA ALA A 92 -14.36 12.18 -18.82
C ALA A 92 -14.97 11.43 -17.62
N ALA A 93 -16.21 10.94 -17.75
CA ALA A 93 -16.86 10.14 -16.72
C ALA A 93 -16.16 8.80 -16.48
N PHE A 94 -15.55 8.21 -17.53
CA PHE A 94 -14.77 6.98 -17.42
C PHE A 94 -13.51 7.13 -16.53
N LEU A 95 -12.94 8.33 -16.46
CA LEU A 95 -11.78 8.64 -15.61
C LEU A 95 -12.17 9.08 -14.20
N SER A 96 -13.45 9.09 -13.86
CA SER A 96 -13.89 9.45 -12.51
C SER A 96 -13.48 8.39 -11.48
N ALA A 97 -12.99 8.83 -10.33
CA ALA A 97 -12.77 7.97 -9.15
C ALA A 97 -13.98 7.94 -8.22
N ARG A 98 -14.96 8.81 -8.42
CA ARG A 98 -16.13 8.91 -7.55
C ARG A 98 -16.97 7.63 -7.59
N ASN A 99 -17.32 7.12 -6.41
CA ASN A 99 -18.04 5.86 -6.21
C ASN A 99 -17.30 4.60 -6.65
N THR A 100 -16.06 4.69 -7.09
CA THR A 100 -15.20 3.54 -7.37
C THR A 100 -14.64 2.96 -6.08
N ARG A 101 -14.10 1.75 -6.15
CA ARG A 101 -13.49 1.06 -5.03
C ARG A 101 -12.03 0.78 -5.33
N THR A 102 -11.21 0.89 -4.30
CA THR A 102 -9.85 0.37 -4.30
C THR A 102 -9.77 -0.77 -3.30
N HIS A 103 -9.22 -1.87 -3.72
CA HIS A 103 -8.96 -3.05 -2.90
C HIS A 103 -7.47 -3.17 -2.65
N TYR A 104 -7.10 -3.42 -1.42
CA TYR A 104 -5.74 -3.68 -0.99
C TYR A 104 -5.64 -5.09 -0.40
N TYR A 105 -4.71 -5.85 -0.93
CA TYR A 105 -4.38 -7.19 -0.44
C TYR A 105 -2.92 -7.22 -0.02
N SER A 106 -2.61 -7.90 1.07
CA SER A 106 -1.24 -8.05 1.54
C SER A 106 -1.01 -9.42 2.13
N LEU A 107 0.15 -10.00 1.84
CA LEU A 107 0.65 -11.21 2.45
C LEU A 107 2.05 -10.94 3.02
N GLY A 108 2.22 -11.19 4.31
CA GLY A 108 3.48 -11.00 5.03
C GLY A 108 3.97 -12.31 5.64
N ILE A 109 5.26 -12.54 5.56
CA ILE A 109 5.96 -13.64 6.22
C ILE A 109 7.16 -13.04 6.96
N VAL A 110 7.29 -13.33 8.25
CA VAL A 110 8.44 -12.95 9.06
C VAL A 110 9.02 -14.22 9.67
N TYR A 111 10.33 -14.31 9.64
CA TYR A 111 11.14 -15.30 10.35
C TYR A 111 12.09 -14.58 11.29
N ASP A 112 12.10 -14.96 12.57
CA ASP A 112 13.00 -14.39 13.58
C ASP A 112 13.41 -15.48 14.57
N GLN A 113 14.58 -16.07 14.36
CA GLN A 113 15.13 -17.10 15.26
C GLN A 113 16.64 -17.01 15.35
N GLY A 114 17.14 -16.98 16.59
CA GLY A 114 18.57 -16.85 16.84
C GLY A 114 19.13 -15.58 16.21
N PRO A 115 20.22 -15.67 15.45
CA PRO A 115 20.78 -14.51 14.77
C PRO A 115 20.06 -14.13 13.47
N TRP A 116 19.23 -14.99 12.91
CA TRP A 116 18.61 -14.77 11.61
C TRP A 116 17.29 -14.04 11.69
N GLN A 117 17.13 -13.05 10.83
CA GLN A 117 15.88 -12.35 10.58
C GLN A 117 15.61 -12.33 9.08
N ALA A 118 14.37 -12.61 8.69
CA ALA A 118 13.93 -12.46 7.31
C ALA A 118 12.50 -11.95 7.27
N GLN A 119 12.19 -11.12 6.27
CA GLN A 119 10.84 -10.60 6.05
C GLN A 119 10.55 -10.61 4.56
N LEU A 120 9.37 -11.09 4.20
CA LEU A 120 8.79 -10.97 2.87
C LEU A 120 7.42 -10.31 3.01
N MET A 121 7.14 -9.30 2.21
CA MET A 121 5.81 -8.71 2.08
C MET A 121 5.45 -8.58 0.61
N LEU A 122 4.27 -9.02 0.25
CA LEU A 122 3.66 -8.90 -1.06
C LEU A 122 2.39 -8.08 -0.92
N ASN A 123 2.20 -7.12 -1.83
CA ASN A 123 1.02 -6.26 -1.85
C ASN A 123 0.43 -6.24 -3.26
N HIS A 124 -0.89 -6.20 -3.32
CA HIS A 124 -1.65 -5.96 -4.54
C HIS A 124 -2.69 -4.89 -4.29
N ILE A 125 -2.70 -3.86 -5.14
CA ILE A 125 -3.71 -2.80 -5.12
C ILE A 125 -4.50 -2.89 -6.40
N GLU A 126 -5.80 -3.17 -6.28
CA GLU A 126 -6.74 -3.18 -7.39
C GLU A 126 -7.54 -1.88 -7.38
N GLN A 127 -7.39 -1.09 -8.45
CA GLN A 127 -8.07 0.18 -8.62
C GLN A 127 -9.35 0.01 -9.42
N GLY A 128 -10.47 0.49 -8.90
CA GLY A 128 -11.75 0.49 -9.62
C GLY A 128 -11.94 1.73 -10.50
N SER A 129 -11.09 2.73 -10.39
CA SER A 129 -11.07 3.90 -11.28
C SER A 129 -10.13 3.65 -12.46
N ASN A 130 -10.55 4.02 -13.66
CA ASN A 130 -9.70 3.92 -14.84
C ASN A 130 -8.66 5.07 -14.94
N ALA A 131 -8.71 6.04 -14.05
CA ALA A 131 -7.69 7.10 -13.95
C ALA A 131 -6.49 6.70 -13.07
N LEU A 132 -6.57 5.56 -12.38
CA LEU A 132 -5.55 5.08 -11.48
C LEU A 132 -5.15 3.67 -11.89
N GLU A 133 -3.87 3.39 -11.93
CA GLU A 133 -3.36 2.06 -12.25
C GLU A 133 -3.38 1.16 -11.02
N SER A 134 -3.72 -0.09 -11.22
CA SER A 134 -3.49 -1.13 -10.22
C SER A 134 -2.00 -1.41 -10.09
N SER A 135 -1.55 -1.85 -8.93
CA SER A 135 -0.13 -2.09 -8.72
C SER A 135 0.12 -3.35 -7.90
N ASP A 136 1.23 -3.98 -8.22
CA ASP A 136 1.85 -5.03 -7.41
C ASP A 136 3.14 -4.49 -6.82
N GLY A 137 3.42 -4.86 -5.60
CA GLY A 137 4.65 -4.49 -4.96
C GLY A 137 5.03 -5.43 -3.84
N GLY A 138 6.23 -5.27 -3.35
CA GLY A 138 6.68 -6.07 -2.23
C GLY A 138 8.08 -5.73 -1.82
N TYR A 139 8.53 -6.38 -0.76
CA TYR A 139 9.92 -6.37 -0.37
C TYR A 139 10.36 -7.69 0.25
N LEU A 140 11.63 -7.97 0.11
CA LEU A 140 12.35 -9.02 0.81
C LEU A 140 13.48 -8.38 1.60
N LEU A 141 13.64 -8.76 2.86
CA LEU A 141 14.72 -8.32 3.73
C LEU A 141 15.30 -9.53 4.44
N ALA A 142 16.63 -9.58 4.56
CA ALA A 142 17.34 -10.54 5.38
C ALA A 142 18.37 -9.81 6.26
N GLY A 143 18.44 -10.17 7.52
CA GLY A 143 19.35 -9.60 8.52
C GLY A 143 20.02 -10.69 9.35
N TYR A 144 21.19 -10.38 9.84
CA TYR A 144 21.96 -11.25 10.72
C TYR A 144 22.42 -10.50 11.97
N ARG A 145 21.99 -10.95 13.10
CA ARG A 145 22.23 -10.34 14.42
C ARG A 145 23.62 -10.74 14.92
N VAL A 146 24.50 -9.76 15.14
CA VAL A 146 25.82 -9.92 15.76
C VAL A 146 25.86 -9.03 16.99
N ASP A 147 25.71 -9.61 18.15
CA ASP A 147 25.60 -8.88 19.44
C ASP A 147 24.53 -7.77 19.39
N GLN A 148 24.96 -6.52 19.46
CA GLN A 148 24.08 -5.34 19.43
C GLN A 148 23.82 -4.79 18.02
N VAL A 149 24.46 -5.38 17.00
CA VAL A 149 24.41 -4.88 15.63
C VAL A 149 23.72 -5.89 14.73
N THR A 150 22.81 -5.42 13.90
CA THR A 150 22.12 -6.24 12.88
C THR A 150 22.28 -5.59 11.51
N PRO A 151 23.32 -5.97 10.75
CA PRO A 151 23.36 -5.67 9.33
C PRO A 151 22.19 -6.36 8.62
N TYR A 152 21.65 -5.71 7.59
CA TYR A 152 20.58 -6.26 6.76
C TYR A 152 20.73 -5.80 5.32
N LEU A 153 20.22 -6.64 4.42
CA LEU A 153 20.10 -6.39 2.99
C LEU A 153 18.66 -6.62 2.59
N GLY A 154 18.16 -5.83 1.66
CA GLY A 154 16.82 -6.04 1.13
C GLY A 154 16.66 -5.55 -0.29
N TYR A 155 15.55 -5.95 -0.85
CA TYR A 155 15.10 -5.57 -2.18
C TYR A 155 13.62 -5.27 -2.13
N SER A 156 13.21 -4.17 -2.73
CA SER A 156 11.80 -3.81 -2.88
C SER A 156 11.48 -3.46 -4.31
N TRP A 157 10.22 -3.66 -4.68
CA TRP A 157 9.70 -3.31 -6.00
C TRP A 157 8.28 -2.81 -5.92
N VAL A 158 7.93 -1.98 -6.87
CA VAL A 158 6.56 -1.62 -7.21
C VAL A 158 6.42 -1.65 -8.73
N LEU A 159 5.32 -2.18 -9.22
CA LEU A 159 4.99 -2.26 -10.63
C LEU A 159 3.52 -1.93 -10.83
N SER A 160 3.24 -0.82 -11.50
CA SER A 160 1.89 -0.48 -11.92
C SER A 160 1.48 -1.29 -13.15
N ARG A 161 0.20 -1.63 -13.22
CA ARG A 161 -0.39 -2.37 -14.34
C ARG A 161 -1.51 -1.53 -14.93
N GLN A 162 -1.35 -1.17 -16.19
CA GLN A 162 -2.42 -0.50 -16.92
C GLN A 162 -3.67 -1.38 -16.98
N HIS A 163 -4.78 -0.83 -16.51
CA HIS A 163 -6.08 -1.46 -16.68
C HIS A 163 -6.73 -0.95 -17.97
N GLY A 164 -6.88 -1.87 -18.91
CA GLY A 164 -7.87 -1.77 -19.94
C GLY A 164 -7.54 -0.91 -21.15
N LYS A 165 -8.54 -0.76 -21.97
CA LYS A 165 -8.51 -0.16 -23.30
C LYS A 165 -8.23 1.34 -23.18
N HIS A 166 -7.17 1.81 -23.81
CA HIS A 166 -6.96 3.22 -24.08
C HIS A 166 -8.16 3.73 -24.88
N LEU A 167 -8.98 4.59 -24.30
CA LEU A 167 -10.13 5.16 -24.99
C LEU A 167 -9.66 6.09 -26.11
N ASN A 168 -8.65 6.90 -25.83
CA ASN A 168 -7.95 7.75 -26.80
C ASN A 168 -6.59 8.22 -26.23
N ALA A 169 -5.80 8.91 -27.06
CA ALA A 169 -4.49 9.41 -26.68
C ALA A 169 -4.53 10.42 -25.50
N LEU A 170 -5.64 11.13 -25.32
CA LEU A 170 -5.81 12.11 -24.24
C LEU A 170 -6.07 11.41 -22.90
N ALA A 171 -6.88 10.36 -22.89
CA ALA A 171 -7.10 9.53 -21.71
C ALA A 171 -5.81 8.80 -21.31
N ALA A 172 -5.05 8.27 -22.28
CA ALA A 172 -3.75 7.66 -22.05
C ALA A 172 -2.79 8.61 -21.34
N TYR A 173 -2.73 9.88 -21.73
CA TYR A 173 -1.87 10.89 -21.10
C TYR A 173 -2.19 11.12 -19.61
N VAL A 174 -3.48 11.11 -19.21
CA VAL A 174 -3.88 11.23 -17.80
C VAL A 174 -3.49 9.98 -17.02
N MET A 175 -3.60 8.81 -17.63
CA MET A 175 -3.27 7.53 -17.00
C MET A 175 -1.77 7.32 -16.84
N GLU A 176 -0.95 7.85 -17.76
CA GLU A 176 0.51 7.73 -17.73
C GLU A 176 1.12 8.38 -16.48
N ASP A 177 0.51 9.45 -15.97
CA ASP A 177 0.94 10.13 -14.74
C ASP A 177 0.73 9.28 -13.45
N SER A 178 -0.09 8.24 -13.52
CA SER A 178 -0.29 7.30 -12.41
C SER A 178 0.62 6.07 -12.47
N HIS A 179 1.41 5.93 -13.54
CA HIS A 179 2.33 4.82 -13.71
C HIS A 179 3.52 4.91 -12.75
N SER A 180 3.82 3.81 -12.07
CA SER A 180 4.95 3.72 -11.17
C SER A 180 5.66 2.39 -11.38
N GLU A 181 6.92 2.47 -11.74
CA GLU A 181 7.82 1.31 -11.79
C GLU A 181 9.10 1.69 -11.06
N GLN A 182 9.38 0.98 -9.98
CA GLN A 182 10.58 1.22 -9.19
C GLN A 182 11.09 -0.08 -8.59
N GLN A 183 12.41 -0.21 -8.60
CA GLN A 183 13.12 -1.29 -7.92
C GLN A 183 14.21 -0.66 -7.07
N THR A 184 14.34 -1.13 -5.84
CA THR A 184 15.31 -0.58 -4.90
C THR A 184 16.01 -1.72 -4.18
N THR A 185 17.33 -1.74 -4.27
CA THR A 185 18.17 -2.56 -3.39
C THR A 185 18.64 -1.70 -2.25
N PHE A 186 18.52 -2.18 -1.02
CA PHE A 186 18.96 -1.42 0.14
C PHE A 186 19.86 -2.27 1.05
N LEU A 187 20.87 -1.61 1.61
CA LEU A 187 21.78 -2.15 2.61
C LEU A 187 21.70 -1.28 3.85
N GLY A 188 21.59 -1.89 5.02
CA GLY A 188 21.52 -1.13 6.23
C GLY A 188 22.05 -1.86 7.45
N MET A 189 22.05 -1.14 8.55
CA MET A 189 22.49 -1.62 9.84
C MET A 189 21.60 -1.04 10.93
N ARG A 190 21.17 -1.88 11.84
CA ARG A 190 20.56 -1.49 13.11
C ARG A 190 21.58 -1.72 14.21
N TRP A 191 21.75 -0.74 15.09
CA TRP A 191 22.55 -0.82 16.30
C TRP A 191 21.69 -0.56 17.54
N ASP A 192 21.53 -1.58 18.38
CA ASP A 192 20.81 -1.50 19.65
C ASP A 192 21.76 -0.96 20.73
N VAL A 193 21.85 0.38 20.81
CA VAL A 193 22.79 1.10 21.70
C VAL A 193 22.45 0.87 23.18
N ALA A 194 21.17 0.76 23.51
CA ALA A 194 20.66 0.50 24.86
C ALA A 194 19.31 -0.24 24.78
N LYS A 195 18.81 -0.73 25.92
CA LYS A 195 17.54 -1.49 26.00
C LYS A 195 16.33 -0.80 25.32
N SER A 196 16.34 0.53 25.24
CA SER A 196 15.24 1.32 24.68
C SER A 196 15.67 2.23 23.53
N ILE A 197 16.92 2.12 23.05
CA ILE A 197 17.47 3.00 22.01
C ILE A 197 18.11 2.16 20.92
N ALA A 198 17.60 2.30 19.70
CA ALA A 198 18.21 1.73 18.51
C ALA A 198 18.47 2.83 17.49
N LEU A 199 19.64 2.81 16.87
CA LEU A 199 20.02 3.63 15.73
C LEU A 199 19.91 2.78 14.46
N LYS A 200 19.49 3.40 13.36
CA LYS A 200 19.45 2.76 12.04
C LYS A 200 20.11 3.66 11.01
N ALA A 201 20.88 3.05 10.15
CA ALA A 201 21.42 3.66 8.94
C ALA A 201 21.11 2.76 7.74
N GLN A 202 20.72 3.34 6.61
CA GLN A 202 20.37 2.62 5.39
C GLN A 202 20.85 3.40 4.18
N TRP A 203 21.26 2.69 3.18
CA TRP A 203 21.59 3.19 1.86
C TRP A 203 20.72 2.50 0.83
N ASP A 204 20.03 3.29 0.02
CA ASP A 204 19.13 2.82 -1.03
C ASP A 204 19.76 3.08 -2.40
N LEU A 205 19.72 2.03 -3.24
CA LEU A 205 20.08 2.06 -4.65
C LEU A 205 18.80 1.85 -5.47
N VAL A 206 18.37 2.90 -6.12
CA VAL A 206 17.13 2.96 -6.93
C VAL A 206 17.48 2.78 -8.41
#